data_214753a7cfd9ce7f365048925c9fd86e
#
_entry.id   214753a7cfd9ce7f365048925c9fd86e
#
_cell.length_a   1.000
_cell.length_b   1.000
_cell.length_c   1.000
_cell.angle_alpha   90.00
_cell.angle_beta   90.00
_cell.angle_gamma   90.00
#
_symmetry.space_group_name_H-M   'P 1'
#
loop_
_entity.id
_entity.type
_entity.pdbx_description
1 polymer ?
#
loop_
_entity_poly.entity_id
_entity_poly.type
_entity_poly.pdbx_seq_one_letter_code
_entity_poly.pdbx_strand_id
1 'polypeptide(L)'
;MKFRVSPETIASLPDSPGVYLFYGPLEELLYVGKSKAVRTRVRSHFSAAEERWLCRKVHRVEVRRTAGELGALLLESQLIKELQPFYNVAQRRRRRIIVARRVLNKQGYIVVNLDAVDYLEVRESEPILGVFKHRTQAKEFLDMIAKSHRLCPKLLKLEVARGYCFSYHLHQCDGACMGEEEAARYNVRVEEAFDARRVKSWPYEGAVAIEERGSDGNHKEVFLVDNWCLIGGVRSSGGTFEKNVQTPRRFDYDSYKILYSYMADPQNQKSVTPLSRQQFADFQRDGLRSTAIMPPPSSRSARK
;
A
#
# COMPACT_ATOMS: atom_id res chain seq x y z
N MET A 1 -35.96 -5.13 -15.41
CA MET A 1 -35.19 -3.94 -15.83
C MET A 1 -33.88 -4.42 -16.44
N LYS A 2 -33.58 -4.06 -17.69
CA LYS A 2 -32.34 -4.44 -18.38
C LYS A 2 -31.15 -3.59 -17.88
N PHE A 3 -29.94 -4.19 -17.84
CA PHE A 3 -28.70 -3.44 -17.69
C PHE A 3 -28.46 -2.59 -18.95
N ARG A 4 -27.77 -1.46 -18.79
CA ARG A 4 -27.40 -0.57 -19.91
C ARG A 4 -26.18 -1.10 -20.69
N VAL A 5 -25.27 -1.77 -19.99
CA VAL A 5 -24.14 -2.46 -20.61
C VAL A 5 -24.61 -3.83 -21.07
N SER A 6 -24.44 -4.12 -22.36
CA SER A 6 -24.89 -5.38 -22.94
C SER A 6 -23.93 -6.56 -22.61
N PRO A 7 -24.42 -7.81 -22.63
CA PRO A 7 -23.56 -8.98 -22.47
C PRO A 7 -22.43 -9.04 -23.51
N GLU A 8 -22.69 -8.59 -24.74
CA GLU A 8 -21.73 -8.55 -25.83
C GLU A 8 -20.61 -7.55 -25.52
N THR A 9 -20.95 -6.37 -24.99
CA THR A 9 -19.96 -5.38 -24.52
C THR A 9 -19.06 -6.00 -23.43
N ILE A 10 -19.63 -6.72 -22.47
CA ILE A 10 -18.86 -7.39 -21.43
C ILE A 10 -17.96 -8.49 -22.05
N ALA A 11 -18.49 -9.24 -23.01
CA ALA A 11 -17.74 -10.33 -23.67
C ALA A 11 -16.54 -9.80 -24.49
N SER A 12 -16.64 -8.59 -25.04
CA SER A 12 -15.54 -7.96 -25.81
C SER A 12 -14.41 -7.38 -24.95
N LEU A 13 -14.60 -7.25 -23.62
CA LEU A 13 -13.55 -6.76 -22.72
C LEU A 13 -12.33 -7.70 -22.70
N PRO A 14 -11.12 -7.17 -22.51
CA PRO A 14 -9.93 -8.00 -22.36
C PRO A 14 -9.99 -8.81 -21.07
N ASP A 15 -9.62 -10.09 -21.14
CA ASP A 15 -9.52 -10.94 -19.94
C ASP A 15 -8.05 -11.07 -19.50
N SER A 16 -7.47 -9.95 -19.15
CA SER A 16 -6.08 -9.78 -18.71
C SER A 16 -6.04 -9.03 -17.39
N PRO A 17 -4.89 -9.00 -16.71
CA PRO A 17 -4.70 -8.12 -15.55
C PRO A 17 -4.98 -6.66 -15.90
N GLY A 18 -5.59 -5.93 -14.97
CA GLY A 18 -5.90 -4.53 -15.16
C GLY A 18 -6.91 -3.97 -14.18
N VAL A 19 -7.29 -2.74 -14.46
CA VAL A 19 -8.26 -1.96 -13.71
C VAL A 19 -9.45 -1.66 -14.62
N TYR A 20 -10.67 -1.83 -14.09
CA TYR A 20 -11.91 -1.47 -14.77
C TYR A 20 -12.56 -0.29 -14.06
N LEU A 21 -13.12 0.60 -14.87
CA LEU A 21 -13.79 1.82 -14.43
C LEU A 21 -15.25 1.77 -14.89
N PHE A 22 -16.18 1.95 -13.98
CA PHE A 22 -17.60 2.02 -14.25
C PHE A 22 -18.06 3.47 -14.28
N TYR A 23 -18.67 3.88 -15.39
CA TYR A 23 -19.21 5.22 -15.60
C TYR A 23 -20.73 5.21 -15.66
N GLY A 24 -21.35 6.24 -15.10
CA GLY A 24 -22.78 6.49 -15.16
C GLY A 24 -23.22 7.23 -16.42
N PRO A 25 -24.51 7.68 -16.47
CA PRO A 25 -25.10 8.30 -17.65
C PRO A 25 -24.52 9.67 -18.03
N LEU A 26 -23.93 10.39 -17.07
CA LEU A 26 -23.30 11.69 -17.27
C LEU A 26 -21.76 11.59 -17.29
N GLU A 27 -21.23 10.42 -17.63
CA GLU A 27 -19.80 10.12 -17.59
C GLU A 27 -19.15 10.29 -16.19
N GLU A 28 -19.97 10.34 -15.13
CA GLU A 28 -19.48 10.35 -13.76
C GLU A 28 -18.86 8.98 -13.41
N LEU A 29 -17.69 8.98 -12.80
CA LEU A 29 -16.99 7.78 -12.39
C LEU A 29 -17.64 7.18 -11.14
N LEU A 30 -18.31 6.06 -11.31
CA LEU A 30 -19.05 5.36 -10.24
C LEU A 30 -18.13 4.49 -9.40
N TYR A 31 -17.28 3.69 -10.05
CA TYR A 31 -16.48 2.68 -9.37
C TYR A 31 -15.19 2.37 -10.13
N VAL A 32 -14.13 2.10 -9.40
CA VAL A 32 -12.86 1.58 -9.90
C VAL A 32 -12.57 0.25 -9.19
N GLY A 33 -12.15 -0.76 -9.94
CA GLY A 33 -11.76 -2.04 -9.36
C GLY A 33 -10.67 -2.72 -10.19
N LYS A 34 -9.90 -3.60 -9.54
CA LYS A 34 -8.83 -4.36 -10.17
C LYS A 34 -9.19 -5.84 -10.34
N SER A 35 -8.54 -6.49 -11.30
CA SER A 35 -8.61 -7.94 -11.45
C SER A 35 -7.38 -8.50 -12.17
N LYS A 36 -7.08 -9.78 -11.92
CA LYS A 36 -6.15 -10.57 -12.76
C LYS A 36 -6.79 -10.98 -14.09
N ALA A 37 -8.14 -11.00 -14.14
CA ALA A 37 -8.96 -11.35 -15.29
C ALA A 37 -10.16 -10.40 -15.33
N VAL A 38 -10.00 -9.25 -15.99
CA VAL A 38 -10.95 -8.12 -15.92
C VAL A 38 -12.32 -8.50 -16.46
N ARG A 39 -12.41 -9.14 -17.63
CA ARG A 39 -13.71 -9.58 -18.21
C ARG A 39 -14.48 -10.48 -17.26
N THR A 40 -13.80 -11.48 -16.72
CA THR A 40 -14.39 -12.42 -15.77
C THR A 40 -14.90 -11.69 -14.52
N ARG A 41 -14.14 -10.75 -13.98
CA ARG A 41 -14.54 -9.97 -12.81
C ARG A 41 -15.72 -9.03 -13.11
N VAL A 42 -15.70 -8.32 -14.22
CA VAL A 42 -16.82 -7.46 -14.64
C VAL A 42 -18.09 -8.31 -14.83
N ARG A 43 -18.01 -9.47 -15.49
CA ARG A 43 -19.15 -10.39 -15.62
C ARG A 43 -19.70 -10.81 -14.25
N SER A 44 -18.83 -11.10 -13.28
CA SER A 44 -19.23 -11.45 -11.91
C SER A 44 -20.03 -10.31 -11.26
N HIS A 45 -19.64 -9.05 -11.39
CA HIS A 45 -20.41 -7.90 -10.90
C HIS A 45 -21.83 -7.86 -11.45
N PHE A 46 -22.00 -8.07 -12.76
CA PHE A 46 -23.30 -8.03 -13.42
C PHE A 46 -24.16 -9.27 -13.11
N SER A 47 -23.57 -10.35 -12.62
CA SER A 47 -24.29 -11.59 -12.22
C SER A 47 -24.65 -11.60 -10.73
N ALA A 48 -23.88 -10.91 -9.87
CA ALA A 48 -24.08 -10.89 -8.43
C ALA A 48 -25.34 -10.11 -8.04
N ALA A 49 -26.20 -10.73 -7.22
CA ALA A 49 -27.47 -10.12 -6.81
C ALA A 49 -27.26 -8.87 -5.93
N GLU A 50 -26.26 -8.92 -5.05
CA GLU A 50 -25.90 -7.86 -4.12
C GLU A 50 -25.29 -6.62 -4.81
N GLU A 51 -24.71 -6.78 -5.99
CA GLU A 51 -24.08 -5.69 -6.75
C GLU A 51 -25.00 -5.12 -7.86
N ARG A 52 -26.22 -5.69 -8.04
CA ARG A 52 -27.19 -5.25 -9.05
C ARG A 52 -27.53 -3.76 -8.97
N TRP A 53 -27.57 -3.20 -7.78
CA TRP A 53 -27.87 -1.78 -7.57
C TRP A 53 -26.82 -0.86 -8.21
N LEU A 54 -25.54 -1.25 -8.17
CA LEU A 54 -24.43 -0.56 -8.82
C LEU A 54 -24.52 -0.76 -10.34
N CYS A 55 -24.60 -2.04 -10.78
CA CYS A 55 -24.60 -2.40 -12.20
C CYS A 55 -25.74 -1.76 -13.01
N ARG A 56 -26.90 -1.49 -12.38
CA ARG A 56 -28.01 -0.77 -13.01
C ARG A 56 -27.68 0.69 -13.36
N LYS A 57 -26.71 1.30 -12.67
CA LYS A 57 -26.27 2.67 -12.89
C LYS A 57 -25.14 2.77 -13.90
N VAL A 58 -24.48 1.65 -14.21
CA VAL A 58 -23.37 1.62 -15.16
C VAL A 58 -23.88 1.75 -16.60
N HIS A 59 -23.34 2.73 -17.32
CA HIS A 59 -23.62 2.97 -18.74
C HIS A 59 -22.41 2.63 -19.62
N ARG A 60 -21.19 2.79 -19.10
CA ARG A 60 -19.96 2.51 -19.82
C ARG A 60 -18.94 1.81 -18.90
N VAL A 61 -18.18 0.90 -19.48
CA VAL A 61 -17.05 0.23 -18.82
C VAL A 61 -15.78 0.57 -19.60
N GLU A 62 -14.79 1.11 -18.92
CA GLU A 62 -13.44 1.32 -19.44
C GLU A 62 -12.49 0.32 -18.78
N VAL A 63 -11.50 -0.16 -19.52
CA VAL A 63 -10.47 -1.07 -19.01
C VAL A 63 -9.09 -0.50 -19.28
N ARG A 64 -8.27 -0.45 -18.23
CA ARG A 64 -6.85 -0.12 -18.32
C ARG A 64 -6.06 -1.38 -18.01
N ARG A 65 -5.46 -1.98 -19.03
CA ARG A 65 -4.68 -3.21 -18.89
C ARG A 65 -3.37 -2.92 -18.14
N THR A 66 -2.89 -3.91 -17.40
CA THR A 66 -1.57 -3.91 -16.76
C THR A 66 -0.82 -5.18 -17.12
N ALA A 67 0.49 -5.20 -16.93
CA ALA A 67 1.28 -6.39 -17.20
C ALA A 67 0.96 -7.52 -16.19
N GLY A 68 0.69 -7.15 -14.93
CA GLY A 68 0.42 -8.12 -13.88
C GLY A 68 -0.45 -7.58 -12.75
N GLU A 69 -0.45 -8.32 -11.65
CA GLU A 69 -1.28 -7.98 -10.47
C GLU A 69 -0.74 -6.78 -9.71
N LEU A 70 0.59 -6.62 -9.60
CA LEU A 70 1.20 -5.48 -8.93
C LEU A 70 0.78 -4.18 -9.61
N GLY A 71 0.90 -4.12 -10.95
CA GLY A 71 0.45 -2.99 -11.75
C GLY A 71 -1.03 -2.68 -11.54
N ALA A 72 -1.88 -3.71 -11.52
CA ALA A 72 -3.32 -3.53 -11.28
C ALA A 72 -3.62 -2.96 -9.88
N LEU A 73 -2.94 -3.45 -8.84
CA LEU A 73 -3.09 -2.97 -7.46
C LEU A 73 -2.63 -1.52 -7.30
N LEU A 74 -1.45 -1.18 -7.83
CA LEU A 74 -0.91 0.17 -7.75
C LEU A 74 -1.77 1.17 -8.54
N LEU A 75 -2.19 0.79 -9.76
CA LEU A 75 -3.02 1.62 -10.62
C LEU A 75 -4.41 1.84 -10.01
N GLU A 76 -5.06 0.80 -9.45
CA GLU A 76 -6.34 0.94 -8.75
C GLU A 76 -6.22 1.94 -7.60
N SER A 77 -5.21 1.77 -6.73
CA SER A 77 -4.99 2.67 -5.59
C SER A 77 -4.78 4.11 -6.03
N GLN A 78 -4.01 4.32 -7.10
CA GLN A 78 -3.76 5.64 -7.67
C GLN A 78 -5.06 6.25 -8.22
N LEU A 79 -5.77 5.54 -9.09
CA LEU A 79 -6.99 6.05 -9.74
C LEU A 79 -8.09 6.37 -8.73
N ILE A 80 -8.26 5.55 -7.68
CA ILE A 80 -9.24 5.86 -6.63
C ILE A 80 -8.90 7.16 -5.91
N LYS A 81 -7.61 7.41 -5.63
CA LYS A 81 -7.16 8.63 -4.95
C LYS A 81 -7.22 9.88 -5.84
N GLU A 82 -6.95 9.73 -7.12
CA GLU A 82 -6.97 10.83 -8.09
C GLU A 82 -8.40 11.19 -8.54
N LEU A 83 -9.16 10.18 -8.95
CA LEU A 83 -10.46 10.37 -9.60
C LEU A 83 -11.64 10.37 -8.63
N GLN A 84 -11.44 9.95 -7.36
CA GLN A 84 -12.45 9.99 -6.31
C GLN A 84 -13.81 9.34 -6.70
N PRO A 85 -13.83 8.07 -7.18
CA PRO A 85 -15.05 7.44 -7.69
C PRO A 85 -16.12 7.34 -6.61
N PHE A 86 -17.38 7.45 -7.03
CA PHE A 86 -18.51 7.66 -6.12
C PHE A 86 -18.69 6.54 -5.09
N TYR A 87 -18.47 5.27 -5.47
CA TYR A 87 -18.71 4.10 -4.62
C TYR A 87 -17.47 3.48 -4.00
N ASN A 88 -16.26 3.95 -4.28
CA ASN A 88 -15.05 3.54 -3.58
C ASN A 88 -14.85 4.32 -2.25
N VAL A 89 -15.90 4.49 -1.47
CA VAL A 89 -15.94 5.40 -0.29
C VAL A 89 -14.82 5.10 0.72
N ALA A 90 -14.51 3.82 0.94
CA ALA A 90 -13.50 3.42 1.91
C ALA A 90 -12.06 3.82 1.52
N GLN A 91 -11.77 3.92 0.22
CA GLN A 91 -10.45 4.21 -0.32
C GLN A 91 -10.29 5.64 -0.86
N ARG A 92 -11.42 6.34 -1.12
CA ARG A 92 -11.49 7.64 -1.76
C ARG A 92 -10.89 8.78 -0.95
N ARG A 93 -10.99 8.73 0.38
CA ARG A 93 -10.46 9.80 1.23
C ARG A 93 -8.94 9.70 1.27
N ARG A 94 -8.23 10.78 0.91
CA ARG A 94 -6.86 11.02 1.39
C ARG A 94 -6.95 11.11 2.90
N ARG A 95 -6.84 9.97 3.57
CA ARG A 95 -6.92 9.93 5.02
C ARG A 95 -5.55 10.34 5.54
N ARG A 96 -5.54 11.31 6.43
CA ARG A 96 -4.42 11.47 7.33
C ARG A 96 -4.16 10.11 7.97
N ILE A 97 -2.97 9.59 7.76
CA ILE A 97 -2.53 8.39 8.46
C ILE A 97 -2.25 8.76 9.91
N ILE A 98 -2.51 7.85 10.81
CA ILE A 98 -2.16 7.99 12.22
C ILE A 98 -0.84 7.28 12.45
N VAL A 99 0.13 8.01 12.95
CA VAL A 99 1.46 7.50 13.27
C VAL A 99 1.58 7.39 14.78
N ALA A 100 1.92 6.21 15.27
CA ALA A 100 2.31 6.01 16.66
C ALA A 100 3.80 6.31 16.78
N ARG A 101 4.14 7.42 17.45
CA ARG A 101 5.52 7.84 17.69
C ARG A 101 5.98 7.45 19.09
N ARG A 102 7.23 7.06 19.17
CA ARG A 102 7.94 6.80 20.41
C ARG A 102 8.49 8.12 20.97
N VAL A 103 8.12 8.45 22.21
CA VAL A 103 8.69 9.56 22.97
C VAL A 103 9.15 9.04 24.33
N LEU A 104 10.33 9.38 24.76
CA LEU A 104 10.78 9.05 26.12
C LEU A 104 10.32 10.15 27.09
N ASN A 105 9.70 9.76 28.20
CA ASN A 105 9.43 10.68 29.29
C ASN A 105 10.69 10.97 30.12
N LYS A 106 10.58 11.83 31.14
CA LYS A 106 11.73 12.19 32.01
C LYS A 106 12.32 11.01 32.79
N GLN A 107 11.54 9.96 32.99
CA GLN A 107 11.95 8.71 33.67
C GLN A 107 12.46 7.64 32.71
N GLY A 108 12.57 7.92 31.42
CA GLY A 108 13.07 6.99 30.41
C GLY A 108 12.05 5.99 29.85
N TYR A 109 10.77 6.05 30.25
CA TYR A 109 9.72 5.19 29.71
C TYR A 109 9.25 5.67 28.34
N ILE A 110 8.98 4.74 27.44
CA ILE A 110 8.31 5.02 26.18
C ILE A 110 6.87 5.45 26.46
N VAL A 111 6.52 6.63 25.92
CA VAL A 111 5.17 7.14 25.81
C VAL A 111 4.77 7.13 24.36
N VAL A 112 3.57 6.63 24.04
CA VAL A 112 3.08 6.54 22.67
C VAL A 112 2.23 7.76 22.33
N ASN A 113 2.68 8.54 21.33
CA ASN A 113 1.90 9.64 20.76
C ASN A 113 1.23 9.19 19.45
N LEU A 114 -0.04 9.57 19.27
CA LEU A 114 -0.79 9.34 18.03
C LEU A 114 -0.94 10.65 17.26
N ASP A 115 -0.12 10.82 16.23
CA ASP A 115 -0.12 12.02 15.38
C ASP A 115 -0.84 11.75 14.06
N ALA A 116 -1.68 12.69 13.63
CA ALA A 116 -2.31 12.65 12.32
C ALA A 116 -1.42 13.38 11.31
N VAL A 117 -0.92 12.67 10.31
CA VAL A 117 -0.06 13.22 9.27
C VAL A 117 -0.64 12.99 7.87
N ASP A 118 -0.47 13.94 6.98
CA ASP A 118 -0.97 13.82 5.60
C ASP A 118 -0.06 12.91 4.74
N TYR A 119 1.21 12.83 5.09
CA TYR A 119 2.22 11.94 4.50
C TYR A 119 3.31 11.62 5.52
N LEU A 120 3.96 10.51 5.33
CA LEU A 120 5.05 10.03 6.18
C LEU A 120 6.35 10.16 5.40
N GLU A 121 7.31 10.91 5.93
CA GLU A 121 8.70 10.77 5.55
C GLU A 121 9.31 9.70 6.45
N VAL A 122 9.66 8.56 5.86
CA VAL A 122 10.37 7.49 6.60
C VAL A 122 11.84 7.88 6.63
N ARG A 123 12.24 8.59 7.70
CA ARG A 123 13.64 8.88 8.00
C ARG A 123 14.08 7.97 9.14
N GLU A 124 15.28 7.43 9.06
CA GLU A 124 15.86 6.56 10.11
C GLU A 124 15.89 7.22 11.49
N SER A 125 15.92 8.57 11.53
CA SER A 125 15.97 9.34 12.77
C SER A 125 14.64 9.46 13.51
N GLU A 126 13.48 9.11 12.89
CA GLU A 126 12.18 9.24 13.54
C GLU A 126 11.69 7.90 14.09
N PRO A 127 11.54 7.78 15.42
CA PRO A 127 11.14 6.53 16.06
C PRO A 127 9.64 6.27 15.90
N ILE A 128 9.26 5.68 14.76
CA ILE A 128 7.89 5.28 14.46
C ILE A 128 7.66 3.87 14.95
N LEU A 129 6.71 3.69 15.84
CA LEU A 129 6.29 2.38 16.34
C LEU A 129 5.30 1.69 15.40
N GLY A 130 4.37 2.45 14.81
CA GLY A 130 3.38 1.88 13.91
C GLY A 130 2.58 2.90 13.13
N VAL A 131 1.89 2.43 12.07
CA VAL A 131 1.06 3.25 11.20
C VAL A 131 -0.33 2.66 11.11
N PHE A 132 -1.35 3.52 11.17
CA PHE A 132 -2.76 3.15 11.19
C PHE A 132 -3.56 4.00 10.19
N LYS A 133 -4.64 3.44 9.67
CA LYS A 133 -5.52 4.15 8.72
C LYS A 133 -6.35 5.25 9.38
N HIS A 134 -6.73 5.08 10.65
CA HIS A 134 -7.55 6.02 11.41
C HIS A 134 -7.33 5.86 12.91
N ARG A 135 -7.68 6.91 13.67
CA ARG A 135 -7.43 6.99 15.11
C ARG A 135 -8.15 5.90 15.92
N THR A 136 -9.34 5.49 15.52
CA THR A 136 -10.08 4.39 16.17
C THR A 136 -9.26 3.10 16.11
N GLN A 137 -8.79 2.72 14.91
CA GLN A 137 -7.93 1.53 14.74
C GLN A 137 -6.67 1.59 15.59
N ALA A 138 -6.03 2.77 15.69
CA ALA A 138 -4.86 2.94 16.54
C ALA A 138 -5.20 2.72 18.01
N LYS A 139 -6.32 3.28 18.51
CA LYS A 139 -6.76 3.10 19.90
C LYS A 139 -7.13 1.65 20.20
N GLU A 140 -7.89 0.99 19.34
CA GLU A 140 -8.24 -0.44 19.49
C GLU A 140 -6.98 -1.31 19.56
N PHE A 141 -5.99 -1.01 18.72
CA PHE A 141 -4.71 -1.69 18.78
C PHE A 141 -3.97 -1.43 20.09
N LEU A 142 -3.90 -0.19 20.55
CA LEU A 142 -3.28 0.17 21.84
C LEU A 142 -3.98 -0.51 23.00
N ASP A 143 -5.33 -0.57 23.02
CA ASP A 143 -6.10 -1.29 24.04
C ASP A 143 -5.79 -2.80 24.02
N MET A 144 -5.67 -3.38 22.84
CA MET A 144 -5.30 -4.80 22.68
C MET A 144 -3.91 -5.08 23.25
N ILE A 145 -2.88 -4.31 22.86
CA ILE A 145 -1.51 -4.53 23.33
C ILE A 145 -1.34 -4.17 24.80
N ALA A 146 -2.09 -3.20 25.33
CA ALA A 146 -2.11 -2.92 26.75
C ALA A 146 -2.46 -4.16 27.56
N LYS A 147 -3.48 -4.91 27.13
CA LYS A 147 -3.94 -6.14 27.77
C LYS A 147 -3.00 -7.31 27.52
N SER A 148 -2.64 -7.58 26.26
CA SER A 148 -1.85 -8.76 25.90
C SER A 148 -0.38 -8.70 26.37
N HIS A 149 0.18 -7.50 26.48
CA HIS A 149 1.56 -7.28 26.91
C HIS A 149 1.64 -6.58 28.29
N ARG A 150 0.52 -6.50 29.03
CA ARG A 150 0.46 -5.86 30.36
C ARG A 150 1.09 -4.46 30.38
N LEU A 151 0.91 -3.67 29.29
CA LEU A 151 1.47 -2.33 29.17
C LEU A 151 0.61 -1.31 29.92
N CYS A 152 1.23 -0.24 30.37
CA CYS A 152 0.56 0.81 31.13
C CYS A 152 -0.34 1.69 30.21
N PRO A 153 -1.68 1.71 30.39
CA PRO A 153 -2.59 2.55 29.59
C PRO A 153 -2.28 4.04 29.66
N LYS A 154 -1.76 4.53 30.80
CA LYS A 154 -1.37 5.92 30.95
C LYS A 154 -0.19 6.30 30.05
N LEU A 155 0.83 5.45 29.93
CA LEU A 155 1.97 5.67 29.04
C LEU A 155 1.60 5.49 27.56
N LEU A 156 0.59 4.66 27.27
CA LEU A 156 0.00 4.53 25.93
C LEU A 156 -1.00 5.67 25.60
N LYS A 157 -1.22 6.63 26.52
CA LYS A 157 -2.20 7.72 26.38
C LYS A 157 -3.65 7.27 26.11
N LEU A 158 -4.01 6.10 26.58
CA LEU A 158 -5.38 5.58 26.60
C LEU A 158 -6.16 6.12 27.79
N GLU A 159 -5.47 6.44 28.88
CA GLU A 159 -6.02 6.91 30.12
C GLU A 159 -5.30 8.19 30.60
N VAL A 160 -6.07 9.11 31.17
CA VAL A 160 -5.55 10.32 31.85
C VAL A 160 -5.78 10.15 33.33
N ALA A 161 -4.72 9.91 34.10
CA ALA A 161 -4.79 9.77 35.56
C ALA A 161 -3.74 10.66 36.21
N ARG A 162 -4.10 11.31 37.34
CA ARG A 162 -3.18 12.12 38.16
C ARG A 162 -2.17 11.25 38.90
N GLY A 163 -2.60 10.08 39.37
CA GLY A 163 -1.77 9.08 40.04
C GLY A 163 -1.38 7.91 39.09
N TYR A 164 -1.54 6.70 39.56
CA TYR A 164 -1.36 5.47 38.78
C TYR A 164 -2.57 5.20 37.86
N CYS A 165 -2.40 4.33 36.87
CA CYS A 165 -3.46 3.95 35.94
C CYS A 165 -4.46 2.98 36.60
N PHE A 166 -5.69 2.93 36.08
CA PHE A 166 -6.72 2.03 36.62
C PHE A 166 -6.32 0.54 36.44
N SER A 167 -5.64 0.19 35.37
CA SER A 167 -5.13 -1.17 35.14
C SER A 167 -4.12 -1.64 36.19
N TYR A 168 -3.40 -0.74 36.86
CA TYR A 168 -2.53 -1.08 37.99
C TYR A 168 -3.35 -1.57 39.18
N HIS A 169 -4.45 -0.91 39.51
CA HIS A 169 -5.37 -1.38 40.54
C HIS A 169 -5.92 -2.78 40.30
N LEU A 170 -6.13 -3.13 39.03
CA LEU A 170 -6.64 -4.43 38.63
C LEU A 170 -5.55 -5.46 38.42
N HIS A 171 -4.31 -5.15 38.79
CA HIS A 171 -3.11 -5.99 38.52
C HIS A 171 -2.95 -6.40 37.06
N GLN A 172 -3.41 -5.55 36.13
CA GLN A 172 -3.33 -5.77 34.68
C GLN A 172 -2.13 -5.08 34.04
N CYS A 173 -1.37 -4.27 34.76
CA CYS A 173 -0.08 -3.72 34.34
C CYS A 173 0.95 -3.81 35.49
N ASP A 174 2.24 -3.76 35.13
CA ASP A 174 3.34 -4.03 36.06
C ASP A 174 3.88 -2.75 36.74
N GLY A 175 3.07 -1.66 36.80
CA GLY A 175 3.39 -0.48 37.60
C GLY A 175 4.37 0.51 36.96
N ALA A 176 4.59 0.48 35.64
CA ALA A 176 5.53 1.37 34.96
C ALA A 176 5.26 2.87 35.22
N CYS A 177 3.99 3.30 35.35
CA CYS A 177 3.65 4.68 35.68
C CYS A 177 3.92 5.08 37.14
N MET A 178 4.23 4.11 38.00
CA MET A 178 4.62 4.30 39.41
C MET A 178 6.13 4.12 39.64
N GLY A 179 6.85 3.66 38.61
CA GLY A 179 8.27 3.35 38.72
C GLY A 179 8.58 1.97 39.33
N GLU A 180 7.57 1.09 39.50
CA GLU A 180 7.75 -0.26 40.01
C GLU A 180 8.37 -1.20 38.97
N GLU A 181 8.02 -1.02 37.71
CA GLU A 181 8.68 -1.70 36.61
C GLU A 181 9.83 -0.84 36.08
N GLU A 182 10.99 -1.45 35.84
CA GLU A 182 12.14 -0.77 35.25
C GLU A 182 11.84 -0.31 33.81
N ALA A 183 12.24 0.94 33.45
CA ALA A 183 11.98 1.53 32.16
C ALA A 183 12.52 0.70 31.00
N ALA A 184 13.72 0.10 31.15
CA ALA A 184 14.32 -0.75 30.13
C ALA A 184 13.43 -1.97 29.81
N ARG A 185 12.91 -2.64 30.82
CA ARG A 185 12.02 -3.80 30.68
C ARG A 185 10.68 -3.42 30.02
N TYR A 186 10.06 -2.33 30.50
CA TYR A 186 8.82 -1.81 29.91
C TYR A 186 9.00 -1.48 28.44
N ASN A 187 10.09 -0.77 28.09
CA ASN A 187 10.37 -0.32 26.73
C ASN A 187 10.54 -1.49 25.75
N VAL A 188 11.21 -2.56 26.14
CA VAL A 188 11.34 -3.79 25.31
C VAL A 188 9.95 -4.35 24.99
N ARG A 189 9.05 -4.48 25.97
CA ARG A 189 7.69 -4.98 25.77
C ARG A 189 6.86 -4.09 24.84
N VAL A 190 7.04 -2.75 24.93
CA VAL A 190 6.38 -1.81 24.00
C VAL A 190 6.88 -2.04 22.58
N GLU A 191 8.19 -2.16 22.39
CA GLU A 191 8.78 -2.39 21.05
C GLU A 191 8.30 -3.71 20.44
N GLU A 192 8.28 -4.80 21.24
CA GLU A 192 7.76 -6.10 20.80
C GLU A 192 6.28 -6.06 20.44
N ALA A 193 5.46 -5.39 21.26
CA ALA A 193 4.03 -5.25 21.02
C ALA A 193 3.71 -4.56 19.67
N PHE A 194 4.58 -3.68 19.20
CA PHE A 194 4.40 -2.97 17.94
C PHE A 194 5.03 -3.68 16.72
N ASP A 195 5.77 -4.78 16.88
CA ASP A 195 6.51 -5.37 15.76
C ASP A 195 5.64 -5.71 14.54
N ALA A 196 4.41 -6.18 14.76
CA ALA A 196 3.46 -6.48 13.70
C ALA A 196 2.90 -5.24 12.96
N ARG A 197 3.05 -4.04 13.54
CA ARG A 197 2.55 -2.75 13.00
C ARG A 197 3.65 -1.83 12.52
N ARG A 198 4.90 -2.18 12.79
CA ARG A 198 6.05 -1.40 12.39
C ARG A 198 6.16 -1.35 10.86
N VAL A 199 6.40 -0.18 10.32
CA VAL A 199 6.85 -0.05 8.93
C VAL A 199 8.24 -0.70 8.88
N LYS A 200 8.36 -1.76 8.09
CA LYS A 200 9.64 -2.47 7.97
C LYS A 200 10.66 -1.57 7.29
N SER A 201 11.90 -1.64 7.76
CA SER A 201 13.00 -0.92 7.14
C SER A 201 13.13 -1.32 5.67
N TRP A 202 13.56 -0.38 4.84
CA TRP A 202 13.86 -0.66 3.44
C TRP A 202 15.05 -1.61 3.35
N PRO A 203 14.91 -2.77 2.67
CA PRO A 203 15.94 -3.82 2.74
C PRO A 203 17.09 -3.63 1.74
N TYR A 204 17.13 -2.51 1.01
CA TYR A 204 18.13 -2.23 -0.02
C TYR A 204 18.87 -0.92 0.28
N GLU A 205 20.12 -0.81 -0.18
CA GLU A 205 20.91 0.43 -0.04
C GLU A 205 20.41 1.60 -0.90
N GLY A 206 19.59 1.31 -1.92
CA GLY A 206 19.07 2.31 -2.85
C GLY A 206 17.76 1.88 -3.49
N ALA A 207 17.42 2.50 -4.60
CA ALA A 207 16.22 2.18 -5.35
C ALA A 207 16.28 0.78 -5.98
N VAL A 208 15.10 0.19 -6.20
CA VAL A 208 14.95 -1.06 -6.96
C VAL A 208 14.03 -0.85 -8.15
N ALA A 209 14.23 -1.65 -9.20
CA ALA A 209 13.28 -1.84 -10.29
C ALA A 209 12.52 -3.15 -10.05
N ILE A 210 11.20 -3.09 -10.14
CA ILE A 210 10.32 -4.28 -10.07
C ILE A 210 9.72 -4.47 -11.45
N GLU A 211 9.97 -5.63 -12.06
CA GLU A 211 9.50 -5.94 -13.41
C GLU A 211 8.32 -6.90 -13.37
N GLU A 212 7.20 -6.54 -14.03
CA GLU A 212 6.11 -7.45 -14.35
C GLU A 212 6.01 -7.67 -15.85
N ARG A 213 5.73 -8.91 -16.25
CA ARG A 213 5.49 -9.30 -17.64
C ARG A 213 4.11 -9.89 -17.80
N GLY A 214 3.38 -9.41 -18.79
CA GLY A 214 2.10 -9.99 -19.18
C GLY A 214 2.27 -11.40 -19.77
N SER A 215 1.26 -12.23 -19.56
CA SER A 215 1.22 -13.60 -20.09
C SER A 215 1.23 -13.64 -21.63
N ASP A 216 0.87 -12.55 -22.30
CA ASP A 216 0.89 -12.41 -23.75
C ASP A 216 2.28 -12.04 -24.32
N GLY A 217 3.27 -11.83 -23.45
CA GLY A 217 4.63 -11.44 -23.83
C GLY A 217 4.78 -10.01 -24.38
N ASN A 218 3.68 -9.33 -24.68
CA ASN A 218 3.68 -8.02 -25.32
C ASN A 218 3.56 -6.85 -24.32
N HIS A 219 3.11 -7.15 -23.09
CA HIS A 219 2.96 -6.16 -22.03
C HIS A 219 4.06 -6.34 -20.99
N LYS A 220 4.74 -5.24 -20.70
CA LYS A 220 5.78 -5.19 -19.66
C LYS A 220 5.62 -3.89 -18.86
N GLU A 221 5.70 -3.99 -17.55
CA GLU A 221 5.76 -2.84 -16.66
C GLU A 221 6.99 -2.94 -15.76
N VAL A 222 7.63 -1.81 -15.53
CA VAL A 222 8.74 -1.68 -14.61
C VAL A 222 8.39 -0.58 -13.61
N PHE A 223 8.38 -0.90 -12.33
CA PHE A 223 8.12 0.02 -11.24
C PHE A 223 9.42 0.37 -10.55
N LEU A 224 9.65 1.66 -10.33
CA LEU A 224 10.79 2.16 -9.55
C LEU A 224 10.34 2.48 -8.15
N VAL A 225 10.99 1.84 -7.19
CA VAL A 225 10.68 1.97 -5.78
C VAL A 225 11.95 2.33 -5.00
N ASP A 226 11.84 3.30 -4.10
CA ASP A 226 12.90 3.69 -3.18
C ASP A 226 12.30 4.05 -1.83
N ASN A 227 12.84 3.46 -0.75
CA ASN A 227 12.31 3.65 0.60
C ASN A 227 10.78 3.48 0.70
N TRP A 228 10.27 2.39 0.11
CA TRP A 228 8.85 2.08 0.01
C TRP A 228 7.99 3.11 -0.75
N CYS A 229 8.62 4.10 -1.37
CA CYS A 229 7.93 5.07 -2.21
C CYS A 229 7.96 4.61 -3.66
N LEU A 230 6.81 4.53 -4.31
CA LEU A 230 6.74 4.40 -5.76
C LEU A 230 7.17 5.73 -6.39
N ILE A 231 8.31 5.72 -7.09
CA ILE A 231 8.89 6.94 -7.68
C ILE A 231 8.37 7.14 -9.10
N GLY A 232 8.08 6.05 -9.77
CA GLY A 232 7.61 6.07 -11.13
C GLY A 232 7.56 4.67 -11.73
N GLY A 233 7.23 4.61 -13.01
CA GLY A 233 7.19 3.36 -13.73
C GLY A 233 7.20 3.59 -15.21
N VAL A 234 7.41 2.52 -15.95
CA VAL A 234 7.34 2.52 -17.39
C VAL A 234 6.55 1.32 -17.85
N ARG A 235 5.62 1.59 -18.73
CA ARG A 235 4.80 0.59 -19.39
C ARG A 235 5.23 0.46 -20.84
N SER A 236 5.46 -0.76 -21.29
CA SER A 236 5.64 -1.08 -22.71
C SER A 236 4.47 -1.93 -23.19
N SER A 237 3.88 -1.53 -24.32
CA SER A 237 2.83 -2.27 -24.99
C SER A 237 3.05 -2.20 -26.50
N GLY A 238 3.32 -3.34 -27.14
CA GLY A 238 3.50 -3.39 -28.59
C GLY A 238 4.62 -2.49 -29.13
N GLY A 239 5.69 -2.27 -28.35
CA GLY A 239 6.81 -1.40 -28.74
C GLY A 239 6.65 0.08 -28.37
N THR A 240 5.49 0.50 -27.84
CA THR A 240 5.29 1.85 -27.33
C THR A 240 5.64 1.90 -25.86
N PHE A 241 6.30 2.99 -25.41
CA PHE A 241 6.71 3.20 -24.02
C PHE A 241 5.96 4.39 -23.44
N GLU A 242 5.24 4.15 -22.35
CA GLU A 242 4.63 5.21 -21.54
C GLU A 242 5.38 5.34 -20.22
N LYS A 243 5.81 6.54 -19.91
CA LYS A 243 6.49 6.87 -18.65
C LYS A 243 5.50 7.52 -17.70
N ASN A 244 5.45 7.01 -16.47
CA ASN A 244 4.77 7.66 -15.37
C ASN A 244 5.82 7.99 -14.29
N VAL A 245 6.03 9.27 -14.00
CA VAL A 245 6.93 9.75 -12.95
C VAL A 245 6.10 10.38 -11.86
N GLN A 246 6.18 9.85 -10.65
CA GLN A 246 5.54 10.46 -9.49
C GLN A 246 6.49 11.44 -8.82
N THR A 247 6.17 12.70 -8.88
CA THR A 247 6.83 13.78 -8.14
C THR A 247 5.79 14.58 -7.37
N PRO A 248 5.97 14.93 -6.10
CA PRO A 248 7.11 14.60 -5.24
C PRO A 248 7.05 13.17 -4.68
N ARG A 249 8.21 12.63 -4.26
CA ARG A 249 8.31 11.36 -3.55
C ARG A 249 7.50 11.44 -2.25
N ARG A 250 6.44 10.65 -2.15
CA ARG A 250 5.60 10.61 -0.95
C ARG A 250 5.39 9.17 -0.54
N PHE A 251 5.62 8.90 0.73
CA PHE A 251 5.24 7.62 1.31
C PHE A 251 3.71 7.53 1.34
N ASP A 252 3.19 6.53 0.65
CA ASP A 252 1.77 6.19 0.65
C ASP A 252 1.59 4.82 1.31
N TYR A 253 0.85 4.77 2.41
CA TYR A 253 0.70 3.55 3.20
C TYR A 253 0.01 2.40 2.45
N ASP A 254 -0.91 2.70 1.53
CA ASP A 254 -1.54 1.66 0.71
C ASP A 254 -0.54 1.09 -0.30
N SER A 255 0.23 1.95 -0.97
CA SER A 255 1.32 1.53 -1.87
C SER A 255 2.41 0.76 -1.10
N TYR A 256 2.79 1.20 0.12
CA TYR A 256 3.70 0.46 0.98
C TYR A 256 3.21 -0.97 1.23
N LYS A 257 1.94 -1.14 1.61
CA LYS A 257 1.39 -2.47 1.88
C LYS A 257 1.40 -3.36 0.65
N ILE A 258 1.07 -2.81 -0.51
CA ILE A 258 1.10 -3.52 -1.79
C ILE A 258 2.53 -3.97 -2.10
N LEU A 259 3.49 -3.03 -2.05
CA LEU A 259 4.90 -3.29 -2.35
C LEU A 259 5.52 -4.27 -1.34
N TYR A 260 5.27 -4.07 -0.05
CA TYR A 260 5.75 -4.97 1.00
C TYR A 260 5.23 -6.40 0.80
N SER A 261 3.93 -6.56 0.58
CA SER A 261 3.32 -7.88 0.35
C SER A 261 3.89 -8.55 -0.90
N TYR A 262 4.09 -7.79 -1.97
CA TYR A 262 4.66 -8.30 -3.21
C TYR A 262 6.12 -8.74 -3.04
N MET A 263 6.94 -7.90 -2.42
CA MET A 263 8.37 -8.15 -2.24
C MET A 263 8.67 -9.19 -1.15
N ALA A 264 7.75 -9.41 -0.21
CA ALA A 264 7.87 -10.46 0.81
C ALA A 264 7.60 -11.86 0.25
N ASP A 265 6.92 -11.98 -0.90
CA ASP A 265 6.68 -13.26 -1.55
C ASP A 265 7.96 -13.76 -2.24
N PRO A 266 8.51 -14.93 -1.86
CA PRO A 266 9.71 -15.49 -2.49
C PRO A 266 9.61 -15.68 -4.01
N GLN A 267 8.39 -15.91 -4.53
CA GLN A 267 8.18 -16.09 -5.98
C GLN A 267 8.47 -14.81 -6.77
N ASN A 268 8.30 -13.64 -6.14
CA ASN A 268 8.49 -12.34 -6.77
C ASN A 268 9.92 -11.79 -6.65
N GLN A 269 10.79 -12.41 -5.83
CA GLN A 269 12.16 -11.92 -5.61
C GLN A 269 12.97 -11.76 -6.90
N LYS A 270 12.79 -12.68 -7.86
CA LYS A 270 13.47 -12.63 -9.16
C LYS A 270 13.05 -11.45 -10.04
N SER A 271 11.92 -10.81 -9.76
CA SER A 271 11.43 -9.62 -10.47
C SER A 271 11.97 -8.32 -9.88
N VAL A 272 12.65 -8.37 -8.72
CA VAL A 272 13.18 -7.21 -8.01
C VAL A 272 14.68 -7.10 -8.29
N THR A 273 15.09 -6.00 -8.89
CA THR A 273 16.50 -5.74 -9.26
C THR A 273 16.97 -4.47 -8.55
N PRO A 274 17.96 -4.55 -7.64
CA PRO A 274 18.60 -3.37 -7.07
C PRO A 274 19.27 -2.52 -8.16
N LEU A 275 19.16 -1.20 -8.06
CA LEU A 275 19.76 -0.26 -9.00
C LEU A 275 21.00 0.37 -8.42
N SER A 276 22.07 0.48 -9.22
CA SER A 276 23.19 1.32 -8.87
C SER A 276 22.78 2.80 -8.86
N ARG A 277 23.55 3.65 -8.16
CA ARG A 277 23.31 5.10 -8.14
C ARG A 277 23.31 5.71 -9.55
N GLN A 278 24.16 5.21 -10.43
CA GLN A 278 24.24 5.65 -11.82
C GLN A 278 22.99 5.27 -12.61
N GLN A 279 22.56 4.01 -12.54
CA GLN A 279 21.33 3.53 -13.21
C GLN A 279 20.09 4.31 -12.75
N PHE A 280 20.03 4.60 -11.46
CA PHE A 280 18.94 5.38 -10.90
C PHE A 280 18.96 6.84 -11.40
N ALA A 281 20.14 7.50 -11.44
CA ALA A 281 20.30 8.85 -11.98
C ALA A 281 19.97 8.90 -13.48
N ASP A 282 20.38 7.91 -14.25
CA ASP A 282 20.10 7.81 -15.67
C ASP A 282 18.59 7.65 -15.92
N PHE A 283 17.91 6.83 -15.11
CA PHE A 283 16.45 6.72 -15.19
C PHE A 283 15.76 8.05 -14.88
N GLN A 284 16.20 8.78 -13.87
CA GLN A 284 15.64 10.09 -13.53
C GLN A 284 15.78 11.09 -14.67
N ARG A 285 16.92 11.07 -15.39
CA ARG A 285 17.26 11.97 -16.49
C ARG A 285 16.54 11.62 -17.77
N ASP A 286 16.72 10.39 -18.24
CA ASP A 286 16.37 9.97 -19.60
C ASP A 286 15.16 9.05 -19.69
N GLY A 287 14.63 8.59 -18.55
CA GLY A 287 13.63 7.54 -18.51
C GLY A 287 14.18 6.21 -19.06
N LEU A 288 13.34 5.40 -19.72
CA LEU A 288 13.74 4.10 -20.26
C LEU A 288 14.53 4.15 -21.60
N ARG A 289 14.98 5.29 -22.06
CA ARG A 289 15.96 5.29 -23.15
C ARG A 289 17.32 4.70 -22.72
N SER A 290 17.55 4.61 -21.41
CA SER A 290 18.69 3.88 -20.87
C SER A 290 18.43 2.37 -20.98
N THR A 291 19.01 1.72 -22.00
CA THR A 291 19.09 0.26 -22.17
C THR A 291 19.72 -0.48 -20.99
N ALA A 292 20.25 0.26 -20.00
CA ALA A 292 20.93 -0.26 -18.82
C ALA A 292 20.01 -0.91 -17.76
N ILE A 293 18.69 -0.66 -17.80
CA ILE A 293 17.74 -1.27 -16.85
C ILE A 293 17.11 -2.55 -17.40
N MET A 294 17.26 -2.80 -18.71
CA MET A 294 16.80 -4.05 -19.31
C MET A 294 17.93 -5.07 -19.29
N PRO A 295 17.77 -6.24 -18.67
CA PRO A 295 18.71 -7.31 -18.92
C PRO A 295 18.75 -7.60 -20.42
N PRO A 296 19.91 -7.93 -20.99
CA PRO A 296 20.01 -8.27 -22.41
C PRO A 296 19.01 -9.37 -22.75
N PRO A 297 18.41 -9.35 -23.94
CA PRO A 297 17.52 -10.42 -24.37
C PRO A 297 18.27 -11.74 -24.19
N SER A 298 17.66 -12.68 -23.46
CA SER A 298 18.24 -14.01 -23.29
C SER A 298 18.52 -14.59 -24.67
N SER A 299 19.80 -14.78 -24.96
CA SER A 299 20.24 -15.47 -26.19
C SER A 299 19.57 -16.85 -26.20
N ARG A 300 18.58 -17.04 -27.08
CA ARG A 300 18.09 -18.37 -27.41
C ARG A 300 19.31 -19.15 -27.89
N SER A 301 19.78 -20.11 -27.09
CA SER A 301 20.75 -21.07 -27.54
C SER A 301 20.14 -21.80 -28.74
N ALA A 302 20.63 -21.48 -29.91
CA ALA A 302 20.45 -22.31 -31.09
C ALA A 302 21.10 -23.66 -30.76
N ARG A 303 20.30 -24.64 -30.39
CA ARG A 303 20.75 -26.05 -30.47
C ARG A 303 20.53 -26.51 -31.91
N LYS A 304 21.65 -26.81 -32.54
CA LYS A 304 21.69 -27.62 -33.72
C LYS A 304 21.23 -29.04 -33.41
#